data_bad3c4569adf5fb89816a13642643332
#
_entry.id   bad3c4569adf5fb89816a13642643332
#
_cell.length_a   1.000
_cell.length_b   1.000
_cell.length_c   1.000
_cell.angle_alpha   90.00
_cell.angle_beta   90.00
_cell.angle_gamma   90.00
#
_symmetry.space_group_name_H-M   'P 1'
#
loop_
_entity.id
_entity.type
_entity.pdbx_description
1 polymer ?
#
loop_
_entity_poly.entity_id
_entity_poly.type
_entity_poly.pdbx_seq_one_letter_code
_entity_poly.pdbx_strand_id
1 'polypeptide(L)'
;PFNRDSLLDQIDALLERQPQLNLFNIGQLISSLDLSVSLTEIPLAQLQRIPTPAVLEHQGHFAVLEGVQEDGRLRLLEPELGPLVVPAAALLPEGAERLSLILARRRPGSKERRFSWGWYGPYLAPHRQELIQVLACTAVTTALGIVIGLGIFRMISAQSGGTDAIDGVISIGVILVAACVLEAVVSSLRSLIFTGVANRVDMDTRETILDRLVRLPQGFFDERPVGRITYYFTQLDRLRDFLISKALTAILDFGFSFLFVAVLWWISPTLTLITISSLPLFIVLALIANPLIDDQIGNTVEEAINTNSYLTEAITGIQTIKSQNAELKTRWEFQNRYSRFIGEDYKLKVSSETIQALAKFISELTQIAQMVVGIYLISKGELTIGALFAFRIMGGRVTGPMIQLVQTWQQFKIQSRNLTLAADVVDRP
;
A
#
# COMPACT_ATOMS: atom_id res chain seq x y z
N PRO A 1 2.07 -19.78 2.52
CA PRO A 1 3.17 -19.52 1.65
C PRO A 1 4.24 -18.75 2.40
N PHE A 2 5.25 -19.48 2.81
CA PHE A 2 6.45 -18.94 3.41
C PHE A 2 7.29 -18.31 2.30
N ASN A 3 8.04 -17.25 2.62
CA ASN A 3 8.97 -16.69 1.66
C ASN A 3 10.06 -17.74 1.41
N ARG A 4 10.17 -18.23 0.18
CA ARG A 4 11.08 -19.31 -0.21
C ARG A 4 12.53 -18.99 0.18
N ASP A 5 12.93 -17.73 0.05
CA ASP A 5 14.30 -17.29 0.30
C ASP A 5 14.62 -17.31 1.82
N SER A 6 13.69 -16.90 2.68
CA SER A 6 13.90 -16.95 4.14
C SER A 6 13.97 -18.40 4.68
N LEU A 7 13.35 -19.33 3.97
CA LEU A 7 13.35 -20.75 4.33
C LEU A 7 14.67 -21.39 3.92
N LEU A 8 15.21 -21.03 2.76
CA LEU A 8 16.51 -21.49 2.30
C LEU A 8 17.63 -21.01 3.24
N ASP A 9 17.60 -19.73 3.64
CA ASP A 9 18.58 -19.16 4.59
C ASP A 9 18.57 -19.90 5.93
N GLN A 10 17.41 -20.31 6.43
CA GLN A 10 17.29 -21.07 7.70
C GLN A 10 17.79 -22.52 7.53
N ILE A 11 17.54 -23.14 6.39
CA ILE A 11 18.05 -24.47 6.06
C ILE A 11 19.57 -24.44 5.98
N ASP A 12 20.16 -23.47 5.28
CA ASP A 12 21.59 -23.33 5.13
C ASP A 12 22.28 -23.09 6.48
N ALA A 13 21.73 -22.22 7.33
CA ALA A 13 22.25 -21.98 8.69
C ALA A 13 22.17 -23.22 9.60
N LEU A 14 21.18 -24.10 9.41
CA LEU A 14 21.07 -25.37 10.13
C LEU A 14 22.07 -26.41 9.61
N LEU A 15 22.26 -26.49 8.30
CA LEU A 15 23.21 -27.38 7.67
C LEU A 15 24.66 -27.05 8.05
N GLU A 16 24.99 -25.77 8.21
CA GLU A 16 26.31 -25.34 8.71
C GLU A 16 26.57 -25.78 10.14
N ARG A 17 25.53 -25.82 10.99
CA ARG A 17 25.65 -26.24 12.41
C ARG A 17 25.56 -27.73 12.62
N GLN A 18 24.85 -28.45 11.77
CA GLN A 18 24.62 -29.89 11.89
C GLN A 18 24.64 -30.53 10.50
N PRO A 19 25.78 -31.03 10.03
CA PRO A 19 25.93 -31.58 8.69
C PRO A 19 25.14 -32.87 8.43
N GLN A 20 24.62 -33.53 9.48
CA GLN A 20 23.74 -34.70 9.34
C GLN A 20 22.28 -34.29 9.65
N LEU A 21 21.47 -34.24 8.62
CA LEU A 21 20.03 -34.07 8.74
C LEU A 21 19.39 -35.36 9.21
N ASN A 22 18.62 -35.31 10.30
CA ASN A 22 17.73 -36.37 10.74
C ASN A 22 16.29 -35.85 10.85
N LEU A 23 15.31 -36.76 10.98
CA LEU A 23 13.90 -36.39 11.10
C LEU A 23 13.64 -35.42 12.25
N PHE A 24 14.38 -35.49 13.35
CA PHE A 24 14.24 -34.60 14.48
C PHE A 24 14.64 -33.16 14.13
N ASN A 25 15.77 -32.99 13.43
CA ASN A 25 16.26 -31.67 13.00
C ASN A 25 15.31 -31.03 11.99
N ILE A 26 14.76 -31.83 11.07
CA ILE A 26 13.71 -31.35 10.14
C ILE A 26 12.44 -30.97 10.91
N GLY A 27 12.07 -31.72 11.92
CA GLY A 27 10.95 -31.39 12.80
C GLY A 27 11.15 -30.04 13.51
N GLN A 28 12.35 -29.76 14.02
CA GLN A 28 12.69 -28.48 14.62
C GLN A 28 12.58 -27.34 13.60
N LEU A 29 13.09 -27.54 12.40
CA LEU A 29 13.01 -26.56 11.31
C LEU A 29 11.57 -26.28 10.93
N ILE A 30 10.73 -27.30 10.76
CA ILE A 30 9.31 -27.15 10.48
C ILE A 30 8.58 -26.45 11.65
N SER A 31 8.98 -26.70 12.90
CA SER A 31 8.43 -26.04 14.09
C SER A 31 8.79 -24.55 14.14
N SER A 32 9.99 -24.17 13.66
CA SER A 32 10.39 -22.75 13.56
C SER A 32 9.56 -21.95 12.56
N LEU A 33 8.88 -22.62 11.64
CA LEU A 33 7.95 -22.04 10.65
C LEU A 33 6.53 -21.86 11.20
N ASP A 34 6.33 -21.83 12.51
CA ASP A 34 5.02 -21.70 13.19
C ASP A 34 4.02 -22.81 12.85
N LEU A 35 4.56 -23.99 12.49
CA LEU A 35 3.77 -25.20 12.32
C LEU A 35 3.83 -26.05 13.60
N SER A 36 2.73 -26.67 13.96
CA SER A 36 2.68 -27.71 15.01
C SER A 36 3.25 -28.99 14.44
N VAL A 37 4.35 -29.44 15.02
CA VAL A 37 5.08 -30.63 14.59
C VAL A 37 4.88 -31.75 15.63
N SER A 38 4.57 -32.94 15.13
CA SER A 38 4.50 -34.15 15.94
C SER A 38 5.33 -35.24 15.27
N LEU A 39 6.40 -35.68 15.93
CA LEU A 39 7.15 -36.85 15.51
C LEU A 39 6.39 -38.06 16.07
N THR A 40 5.99 -38.98 15.22
CA THR A 40 5.16 -40.11 15.59
C THR A 40 5.63 -41.38 14.88
N GLU A 41 5.69 -42.49 15.61
CA GLU A 41 5.95 -43.79 15.03
C GLU A 41 4.64 -44.56 14.86
N ILE A 42 4.34 -44.97 13.65
CA ILE A 42 3.05 -45.54 13.28
C ILE A 42 3.26 -46.91 12.63
N PRO A 43 2.51 -47.95 13.05
CA PRO A 43 2.52 -49.22 12.38
C PRO A 43 1.87 -49.15 11.01
N LEU A 44 2.37 -49.90 10.02
CA LEU A 44 1.88 -49.88 8.62
C LEU A 44 0.36 -50.04 8.49
N ALA A 45 -0.28 -50.80 9.35
CA ALA A 45 -1.72 -51.02 9.34
C ALA A 45 -2.55 -49.73 9.56
N GLN A 46 -1.94 -48.67 10.14
CA GLN A 46 -2.62 -47.41 10.42
C GLN A 46 -2.26 -46.28 9.44
N LEU A 47 -1.43 -46.54 8.44
CA LEU A 47 -0.98 -45.54 7.45
C LEU A 47 -2.14 -44.87 6.69
N GLN A 48 -3.24 -45.60 6.43
CA GLN A 48 -4.42 -45.04 5.73
C GLN A 48 -5.17 -43.96 6.52
N ARG A 49 -4.93 -43.86 7.85
CA ARG A 49 -5.58 -42.87 8.72
C ARG A 49 -4.76 -41.65 9.02
N ILE A 50 -3.56 -41.53 8.41
CA ILE A 50 -2.65 -40.43 8.67
C ILE A 50 -3.12 -39.19 7.94
N PRO A 51 -3.18 -38.04 8.62
CA PRO A 51 -3.42 -36.79 7.97
C PRO A 51 -2.19 -36.40 7.14
N THR A 52 -2.38 -36.18 5.86
CA THR A 52 -1.38 -35.68 4.93
C THR A 52 -1.43 -34.16 4.83
N PRO A 53 -0.30 -33.47 4.54
CA PRO A 53 1.03 -34.00 4.22
C PRO A 53 1.82 -34.41 5.48
N ALA A 54 2.68 -35.43 5.34
CA ALA A 54 3.63 -35.88 6.35
C ALA A 54 5.03 -36.01 5.74
N VAL A 55 6.08 -35.78 6.53
CA VAL A 55 7.46 -35.96 6.08
C VAL A 55 8.01 -37.24 6.66
N LEU A 56 8.67 -38.06 5.85
CA LEU A 56 9.28 -39.32 6.22
C LEU A 56 10.66 -39.46 5.56
N GLU A 57 11.46 -40.40 6.07
CA GLU A 57 12.74 -40.77 5.48
C GLU A 57 12.56 -41.97 4.56
N HIS A 58 13.08 -41.87 3.34
CA HIS A 58 13.08 -42.93 2.36
C HIS A 58 14.47 -43.06 1.75
N GLN A 59 15.12 -44.21 1.87
CA GLN A 59 16.45 -44.55 1.32
C GLN A 59 17.54 -43.50 1.65
N GLY A 60 17.52 -42.90 2.85
CA GLY A 60 18.48 -41.87 3.27
C GLY A 60 18.14 -40.47 2.80
N HIS A 61 17.02 -40.28 2.12
CA HIS A 61 16.48 -38.98 1.70
C HIS A 61 15.14 -38.68 2.39
N PHE A 62 14.75 -37.40 2.44
CA PHE A 62 13.46 -37.01 3.01
C PHE A 62 12.43 -36.81 1.91
N ALA A 63 11.30 -37.48 2.04
CA ALA A 63 10.19 -37.40 1.11
C ALA A 63 8.92 -36.90 1.80
N VAL A 64 8.04 -36.23 1.06
CA VAL A 64 6.74 -35.77 1.54
C VAL A 64 5.66 -36.77 1.11
N LEU A 65 4.94 -37.33 2.09
CA LEU A 65 3.76 -38.15 1.84
C LEU A 65 2.58 -37.25 1.49
N GLU A 66 2.13 -37.29 0.24
CA GLU A 66 0.97 -36.52 -0.24
C GLU A 66 -0.37 -37.23 0.00
N GLY A 67 -0.35 -38.56 -0.01
CA GLY A 67 -1.58 -39.34 0.18
C GLY A 67 -1.33 -40.85 0.10
N VAL A 68 -2.35 -41.59 0.55
CA VAL A 68 -2.40 -43.05 0.47
C VAL A 68 -3.48 -43.43 -0.53
N GLN A 69 -3.14 -44.26 -1.51
CA GLN A 69 -4.07 -44.76 -2.50
C GLN A 69 -4.93 -45.90 -1.95
N GLU A 70 -6.06 -46.18 -2.56
CA GLU A 70 -7.00 -47.25 -2.13
C GLU A 70 -6.38 -48.64 -2.18
N ASP A 71 -5.36 -48.84 -3.00
CA ASP A 71 -4.58 -50.07 -3.12
C ASP A 71 -3.46 -50.23 -2.06
N GLY A 72 -3.36 -49.29 -1.09
CA GLY A 72 -2.36 -49.27 -0.03
C GLY A 72 -0.97 -48.75 -0.47
N ARG A 73 -0.84 -48.25 -1.69
CA ARG A 73 0.39 -47.59 -2.16
C ARG A 73 0.45 -46.15 -1.67
N LEU A 74 1.67 -45.66 -1.40
CA LEU A 74 1.95 -44.35 -0.89
C LEU A 74 2.41 -43.44 -2.03
N ARG A 75 1.78 -42.28 -2.16
CA ARG A 75 2.23 -41.23 -3.07
C ARG A 75 3.19 -40.32 -2.33
N LEU A 76 4.46 -40.42 -2.71
CA LEU A 76 5.57 -39.64 -2.16
C LEU A 76 5.99 -38.57 -3.16
N LEU A 77 6.36 -37.41 -2.66
CA LEU A 77 7.06 -36.39 -3.40
C LEU A 77 8.52 -36.38 -2.95
N GLU A 78 9.41 -36.82 -3.80
CA GLU A 78 10.84 -36.88 -3.54
C GLU A 78 11.54 -35.71 -4.26
N PRO A 79 12.50 -35.01 -3.62
CA PRO A 79 13.10 -33.80 -4.19
C PRO A 79 13.82 -34.03 -5.53
N GLU A 80 14.46 -35.21 -5.71
CA GLU A 80 15.25 -35.52 -6.91
C GLU A 80 14.44 -36.24 -7.99
N LEU A 81 13.54 -37.13 -7.62
CA LEU A 81 12.81 -38.02 -8.54
C LEU A 81 11.38 -37.53 -8.84
N GLY A 82 10.89 -36.52 -8.08
CA GLY A 82 9.52 -36.04 -8.20
C GLY A 82 8.46 -36.96 -7.57
N PRO A 83 7.21 -37.00 -8.12
CA PRO A 83 6.15 -37.82 -7.54
C PRO A 83 6.39 -39.32 -7.82
N LEU A 84 6.54 -40.11 -6.77
CA LEU A 84 6.75 -41.56 -6.77
C LEU A 84 5.56 -42.27 -6.10
N VAL A 85 5.21 -43.45 -6.60
CA VAL A 85 4.23 -44.32 -5.97
C VAL A 85 4.95 -45.60 -5.49
N VAL A 86 5.06 -45.74 -4.18
CA VAL A 86 5.86 -46.80 -3.53
C VAL A 86 4.95 -47.66 -2.66
N PRO A 87 5.08 -49.00 -2.66
CA PRO A 87 4.36 -49.83 -1.72
C PRO A 87 4.82 -49.56 -0.29
N ALA A 88 3.89 -49.52 0.68
CA ALA A 88 4.16 -49.17 2.08
C ALA A 88 5.26 -50.06 2.72
N ALA A 89 5.37 -51.29 2.29
CA ALA A 89 6.37 -52.24 2.78
C ALA A 89 7.82 -51.86 2.38
N ALA A 90 8.02 -51.09 1.31
CA ALA A 90 9.34 -50.65 0.84
C ALA A 90 9.93 -49.47 1.64
N LEU A 91 9.14 -48.87 2.55
CA LEU A 91 9.57 -47.75 3.38
C LEU A 91 10.14 -48.16 4.72
N LEU A 92 10.02 -49.42 5.10
CA LEU A 92 10.53 -49.88 6.36
C LEU A 92 12.03 -50.25 6.24
N PRO A 93 12.87 -49.77 7.17
CA PRO A 93 14.19 -50.32 7.36
C PRO A 93 14.10 -51.84 7.68
N GLU A 94 15.10 -52.62 7.27
CA GLU A 94 15.15 -54.05 7.55
C GLU A 94 14.99 -54.33 9.07
N GLY A 95 13.88 -54.99 9.44
CA GLY A 95 13.58 -55.33 10.83
C GLY A 95 12.73 -54.34 11.63
N ALA A 96 12.25 -53.24 11.02
CA ALA A 96 11.36 -52.30 11.70
C ALA A 96 9.88 -52.62 11.41
N GLU A 97 9.05 -52.61 12.45
CA GLU A 97 7.58 -52.77 12.35
C GLU A 97 6.84 -51.42 12.30
N ARG A 98 7.54 -50.31 12.53
CA ARG A 98 6.97 -48.95 12.63
C ARG A 98 7.72 -47.98 11.76
N LEU A 99 6.96 -47.09 11.16
CA LEU A 99 7.48 -45.98 10.33
C LEU A 99 7.50 -44.69 11.14
N SER A 100 8.67 -44.05 11.25
CA SER A 100 8.81 -42.74 11.88
C SER A 100 8.45 -41.66 10.87
N LEU A 101 7.54 -40.76 11.21
CA LEU A 101 7.11 -39.67 10.36
C LEU A 101 6.83 -38.39 11.16
N ILE A 102 6.99 -37.28 10.47
CA ILE A 102 6.66 -35.95 10.98
C ILE A 102 5.30 -35.54 10.43
N LEU A 103 4.36 -35.34 11.35
CA LEU A 103 3.09 -34.71 11.03
C LEU A 103 3.23 -33.19 11.22
N ALA A 104 3.11 -32.42 10.15
CA ALA A 104 3.10 -30.99 10.20
C ALA A 104 1.65 -30.48 10.07
N ARG A 105 1.16 -29.78 11.08
CA ARG A 105 -0.16 -29.15 11.08
C ARG A 105 -0.05 -27.67 11.31
N ARG A 106 -0.90 -26.90 10.66
CA ARG A 106 -1.01 -25.46 10.91
C ARG A 106 -1.52 -25.25 12.34
N ARG A 107 -0.83 -24.42 13.13
CA ARG A 107 -1.33 -24.06 14.47
C ARG A 107 -2.66 -23.34 14.33
N PRO A 108 -3.72 -23.75 15.09
CA PRO A 108 -4.97 -23.02 15.10
C PRO A 108 -4.69 -21.59 15.60
N GLY A 109 -4.87 -20.59 14.74
CA GLY A 109 -4.60 -19.19 15.08
C GLY A 109 -3.36 -18.56 14.43
N SER A 110 -2.50 -19.32 13.73
CA SER A 110 -1.49 -18.74 12.86
C SER A 110 -2.18 -18.06 11.68
N LYS A 111 -2.59 -16.80 11.88
CA LYS A 111 -2.95 -15.93 10.77
C LYS A 111 -1.65 -15.61 10.05
N GLU A 112 -1.64 -15.79 8.73
CA GLU A 112 -0.60 -15.19 7.87
C GLU A 112 -0.57 -13.70 8.15
N ARG A 113 0.27 -13.26 9.05
CA ARG A 113 0.51 -11.84 9.29
C ARG A 113 1.52 -11.34 8.26
N ARG A 114 1.13 -11.39 6.98
CA ARG A 114 1.88 -10.63 5.98
C ARG A 114 1.75 -9.17 6.33
N PHE A 115 2.87 -8.49 6.44
CA PHE A 115 2.91 -7.05 6.53
C PHE A 115 2.21 -6.48 5.28
N SER A 116 0.99 -6.06 5.47
CA SER A 116 0.07 -5.61 4.42
C SER A 116 -0.62 -4.35 4.89
N TRP A 117 -1.33 -3.69 4.00
CA TRP A 117 -2.15 -2.52 4.36
C TRP A 117 -3.08 -2.77 5.56
N GLY A 118 -3.58 -3.99 5.73
CA GLY A 118 -4.38 -4.39 6.90
C GLY A 118 -3.63 -4.44 8.22
N TRP A 119 -2.29 -4.42 8.20
CA TRP A 119 -1.48 -4.40 9.42
C TRP A 119 -1.67 -3.10 10.23
N TYR A 120 -2.00 -1.98 9.56
CA TYR A 120 -2.30 -0.71 10.21
C TYR A 120 -3.69 -0.67 10.87
N GLY A 121 -4.59 -1.58 10.51
CA GLY A 121 -5.96 -1.63 11.03
C GLY A 121 -6.04 -1.65 12.57
N PRO A 122 -5.32 -2.52 13.29
CA PRO A 122 -5.30 -2.55 14.75
C PRO A 122 -4.82 -1.25 15.41
N TYR A 123 -3.89 -0.52 14.76
CA TYR A 123 -3.37 0.77 15.26
C TYR A 123 -4.32 1.93 15.00
N LEU A 124 -5.16 1.84 13.97
CA LEU A 124 -6.22 2.82 13.69
C LEU A 124 -7.49 2.59 14.52
N ALA A 125 -7.77 1.36 14.93
CA ALA A 125 -8.97 1.00 15.66
C ALA A 125 -9.16 1.76 16.99
N PRO A 126 -8.12 2.03 17.82
CA PRO A 126 -8.27 2.84 19.03
C PRO A 126 -8.69 4.29 18.76
N HIS A 127 -8.31 4.82 17.59
CA HIS A 127 -8.55 6.21 17.18
C HIS A 127 -9.84 6.41 16.38
N ARG A 128 -10.80 5.50 16.52
CA ARG A 128 -12.10 5.57 15.80
C ARG A 128 -12.89 6.85 16.08
N GLN A 129 -12.78 7.42 17.29
CA GLN A 129 -13.48 8.64 17.65
C GLN A 129 -12.92 9.84 16.88
N GLU A 130 -11.61 9.97 16.81
CA GLU A 130 -10.91 10.99 16.04
C GLU A 130 -11.20 10.86 14.55
N LEU A 131 -11.27 9.63 14.02
CA LEU A 131 -11.66 9.37 12.63
C LEU A 131 -13.10 9.78 12.34
N ILE A 132 -14.04 9.58 13.30
CA ILE A 132 -15.42 10.05 13.18
C ILE A 132 -15.46 11.59 13.21
N GLN A 133 -14.64 12.25 14.03
CA GLN A 133 -14.53 13.71 14.03
C GLN A 133 -14.03 14.25 12.69
N VAL A 134 -13.05 13.59 12.08
CA VAL A 134 -12.56 13.93 10.73
C VAL A 134 -13.67 13.78 9.69
N LEU A 135 -14.45 12.70 9.76
CA LEU A 135 -15.60 12.49 8.88
C LEU A 135 -16.66 13.59 9.06
N ALA A 136 -16.94 13.97 10.31
CA ALA A 136 -17.85 15.06 10.62
C ALA A 136 -17.34 16.41 10.09
N CYS A 137 -16.05 16.71 10.27
CA CYS A 137 -15.43 17.91 9.68
C CYS A 137 -15.54 17.92 8.16
N THR A 138 -15.31 16.77 7.50
CA THR A 138 -15.46 16.65 6.04
C THR A 138 -16.90 16.86 5.60
N ALA A 139 -17.87 16.33 6.33
CA ALA A 139 -19.29 16.56 6.06
C ALA A 139 -19.66 18.06 6.19
N VAL A 140 -19.16 18.73 7.24
CA VAL A 140 -19.40 20.17 7.45
C VAL A 140 -18.73 21.00 6.33
N THR A 141 -17.49 20.74 5.97
CA THR A 141 -16.81 21.46 4.86
C THR A 141 -17.51 21.23 3.53
N THR A 142 -18.03 20.03 3.28
CA THR A 142 -18.83 19.73 2.09
C THR A 142 -20.15 20.49 2.09
N ALA A 143 -20.86 20.51 3.22
CA ALA A 143 -22.10 21.26 3.36
C ALA A 143 -21.87 22.77 3.17
N LEU A 144 -20.81 23.35 3.76
CA LEU A 144 -20.42 24.73 3.54
C LEU A 144 -20.07 25.01 2.07
N GLY A 145 -19.36 24.11 1.39
CA GLY A 145 -19.09 24.22 -0.03
C GLY A 145 -20.35 24.26 -0.90
N ILE A 146 -21.37 23.45 -0.53
CA ILE A 146 -22.69 23.49 -1.19
C ILE A 146 -23.40 24.81 -0.91
N VAL A 147 -23.38 25.28 0.34
CA VAL A 147 -23.98 26.57 0.74
C VAL A 147 -23.33 27.73 -0.04
N ILE A 148 -22.01 27.72 -0.16
CA ILE A 148 -21.27 28.72 -0.95
C ILE A 148 -21.70 28.68 -2.42
N GLY A 149 -21.76 27.50 -3.03
CA GLY A 149 -22.18 27.35 -4.42
C GLY A 149 -23.63 27.82 -4.67
N LEU A 150 -24.57 27.43 -3.81
CA LEU A 150 -25.98 27.86 -3.90
C LEU A 150 -26.15 29.33 -3.54
N GLY A 151 -25.35 29.85 -2.62
CA GLY A 151 -25.34 31.27 -2.27
C GLY A 151 -24.91 32.16 -3.44
N ILE A 152 -23.86 31.75 -4.16
CA ILE A 152 -23.42 32.44 -5.39
C ILE A 152 -24.51 32.36 -6.47
N PHE A 153 -25.16 31.20 -6.63
CA PHE A 153 -26.32 31.06 -7.51
C PHE A 153 -27.39 32.09 -7.20
N ARG A 154 -27.79 32.21 -5.92
CA ARG A 154 -28.83 33.19 -5.49
C ARG A 154 -28.35 34.64 -5.64
N MET A 155 -27.09 34.91 -5.30
CA MET A 155 -26.52 36.24 -5.39
C MET A 155 -26.58 36.81 -6.83
N ILE A 156 -26.19 35.98 -7.83
CA ILE A 156 -26.21 36.38 -9.23
C ILE A 156 -27.65 36.46 -9.77
N SER A 157 -28.52 35.54 -9.36
CA SER A 157 -29.93 35.54 -9.79
C SER A 157 -30.76 36.68 -9.18
N ALA A 158 -30.37 37.21 -8.01
CA ALA A 158 -31.03 38.36 -7.39
C ALA A 158 -30.73 39.69 -8.05
N GLN A 159 -29.71 39.78 -8.92
CA GLN A 159 -29.27 41.02 -9.56
C GLN A 159 -30.28 41.61 -10.58
N SER A 160 -31.38 40.92 -10.86
CA SER A 160 -32.42 41.36 -11.83
C SER A 160 -33.49 42.31 -11.25
N GLY A 161 -33.36 42.79 -9.99
CA GLY A 161 -34.46 43.46 -9.30
C GLY A 161 -34.14 44.77 -8.58
N GLY A 162 -33.64 45.82 -9.27
CA GLY A 162 -33.64 47.19 -8.73
C GLY A 162 -32.72 47.49 -7.52
N THR A 163 -32.91 48.64 -6.85
CA THR A 163 -32.09 49.14 -5.72
C THR A 163 -32.13 48.19 -4.48
N ASP A 164 -33.26 47.57 -4.21
CA ASP A 164 -33.39 46.59 -3.10
C ASP A 164 -32.57 45.30 -3.32
N ALA A 165 -32.19 45.06 -4.57
CA ALA A 165 -31.30 43.94 -4.92
C ALA A 165 -29.87 44.12 -4.42
N ILE A 166 -29.36 45.36 -4.30
CA ILE A 166 -27.99 45.63 -3.84
C ILE A 166 -27.81 45.25 -2.38
N ASP A 167 -28.76 45.61 -1.52
CA ASP A 167 -28.72 45.23 -0.07
C ASP A 167 -28.83 43.73 0.10
N GLY A 168 -29.62 43.05 -0.74
CA GLY A 168 -29.72 41.61 -0.76
C GLY A 168 -28.41 40.93 -1.18
N VAL A 169 -27.72 41.47 -2.21
CA VAL A 169 -26.41 40.98 -2.68
C VAL A 169 -25.34 41.16 -1.60
N ILE A 170 -25.31 42.31 -0.93
CA ILE A 170 -24.35 42.57 0.16
C ILE A 170 -24.59 41.60 1.32
N SER A 171 -25.84 41.39 1.73
CA SER A 171 -26.17 40.45 2.82
C SER A 171 -25.78 39.03 2.53
N ILE A 172 -26.06 38.52 1.30
CA ILE A 172 -25.63 37.20 0.85
C ILE A 172 -24.11 37.15 0.81
N GLY A 173 -23.43 38.19 0.30
CA GLY A 173 -21.97 38.26 0.26
C GLY A 173 -21.33 38.13 1.64
N VAL A 174 -21.86 38.82 2.66
CA VAL A 174 -21.36 38.70 4.04
C VAL A 174 -21.52 37.25 4.58
N ILE A 175 -22.69 36.64 4.33
CA ILE A 175 -22.92 35.23 4.71
C ILE A 175 -21.93 34.30 4.02
N LEU A 176 -21.64 34.51 2.74
CA LEU A 176 -20.68 33.69 1.99
C LEU A 176 -19.24 33.85 2.52
N VAL A 177 -18.83 35.08 2.86
CA VAL A 177 -17.53 35.32 3.50
C VAL A 177 -17.43 34.60 4.83
N ALA A 178 -18.48 34.70 5.66
CA ALA A 178 -18.54 33.99 6.95
C ALA A 178 -18.47 32.46 6.74
N ALA A 179 -19.16 31.92 5.73
CA ALA A 179 -19.09 30.50 5.36
C ALA A 179 -17.69 30.08 4.90
N CYS A 180 -16.98 30.90 4.11
CA CYS A 180 -15.60 30.65 3.70
C CYS A 180 -14.64 30.63 4.89
N VAL A 181 -14.79 31.58 5.83
CA VAL A 181 -13.96 31.62 7.06
C VAL A 181 -14.22 30.37 7.89
N LEU A 182 -15.49 30.00 8.07
CA LEU A 182 -15.86 28.79 8.81
C LEU A 182 -15.31 27.52 8.13
N GLU A 183 -15.39 27.44 6.80
CA GLU A 183 -14.82 26.33 6.04
C GLU A 183 -13.30 26.23 6.26
N ALA A 184 -12.58 27.35 6.23
CA ALA A 184 -11.14 27.38 6.48
C ALA A 184 -10.78 26.91 7.89
N VAL A 185 -11.55 27.36 8.91
CA VAL A 185 -11.35 26.93 10.30
C VAL A 185 -11.60 25.43 10.47
N VAL A 186 -12.73 24.92 9.95
CA VAL A 186 -13.07 23.50 10.05
C VAL A 186 -12.08 22.64 9.27
N SER A 187 -11.61 23.10 8.11
CA SER A 187 -10.57 22.41 7.32
C SER A 187 -9.24 22.35 8.07
N SER A 188 -8.85 23.44 8.74
CA SER A 188 -7.66 23.47 9.60
C SER A 188 -7.79 22.53 10.79
N LEU A 189 -8.95 22.51 11.44
CA LEU A 189 -9.24 21.60 12.55
C LEU A 189 -9.15 20.12 12.09
N ARG A 190 -9.74 19.81 10.93
CA ARG A 190 -9.61 18.48 10.29
C ARG A 190 -8.14 18.08 10.13
N SER A 191 -7.31 18.99 9.61
CA SER A 191 -5.89 18.74 9.40
C SER A 191 -5.13 18.49 10.71
N LEU A 192 -5.45 19.26 11.77
CA LEU A 192 -4.83 19.09 13.09
C LEU A 192 -5.19 17.74 13.71
N ILE A 193 -6.47 17.33 13.63
CA ILE A 193 -6.91 16.01 14.12
C ILE A 193 -6.19 14.90 13.38
N PHE A 194 -6.12 14.98 12.03
CA PHE A 194 -5.39 14.00 11.23
C PHE A 194 -3.92 13.90 11.62
N THR A 195 -3.24 15.03 11.79
CA THR A 195 -1.84 15.05 12.19
C THR A 195 -1.64 14.42 13.57
N GLY A 196 -2.56 14.69 14.50
CA GLY A 196 -2.55 14.09 15.84
C GLY A 196 -2.67 12.56 15.80
N VAL A 197 -3.61 12.02 15.01
CA VAL A 197 -3.78 10.58 14.81
C VAL A 197 -2.55 9.98 14.14
N ALA A 198 -2.05 10.63 13.07
CA ALA A 198 -0.86 10.19 12.35
C ALA A 198 0.35 10.01 13.27
N ASN A 199 0.60 11.00 14.13
CA ASN A 199 1.75 10.94 15.04
C ASN A 199 1.62 9.84 16.09
N ARG A 200 0.42 9.58 16.62
CA ARG A 200 0.19 8.49 17.60
C ARG A 200 0.37 7.12 16.95
N VAL A 201 -0.23 6.92 15.79
CA VAL A 201 -0.06 5.67 15.03
C VAL A 201 1.41 5.44 14.66
N ASP A 202 2.16 6.51 14.36
CA ASP A 202 3.60 6.42 14.09
C ASP A 202 4.40 5.93 15.30
N MET A 203 4.15 6.49 16.47
CA MET A 203 4.84 6.05 17.69
C MET A 203 4.63 4.57 17.95
N ASP A 204 3.37 4.11 17.93
CA ASP A 204 3.02 2.72 18.20
C ASP A 204 3.60 1.75 17.17
N THR A 205 3.58 2.14 15.89
CA THR A 205 4.10 1.32 14.80
C THR A 205 5.63 1.24 14.81
N ARG A 206 6.32 2.34 15.07
CA ARG A 206 7.80 2.37 15.17
C ARG A 206 8.30 1.55 16.34
N GLU A 207 7.67 1.68 17.50
CA GLU A 207 8.00 0.88 18.68
C GLU A 207 7.89 -0.62 18.36
N THR A 208 6.77 -1.02 17.74
CA THR A 208 6.55 -2.42 17.38
C THR A 208 7.58 -2.94 16.36
N ILE A 209 7.92 -2.12 15.36
CA ILE A 209 8.89 -2.52 14.32
C ILE A 209 10.30 -2.57 14.90
N LEU A 210 10.68 -1.62 15.75
CA LEU A 210 11.99 -1.60 16.41
C LEU A 210 12.14 -2.82 17.34
N ASP A 211 11.11 -3.12 18.16
CA ASP A 211 11.15 -4.30 19.05
C ASP A 211 11.35 -5.60 18.24
N ARG A 212 10.68 -5.73 17.11
CA ARG A 212 10.88 -6.87 16.20
C ARG A 212 12.27 -6.91 15.61
N LEU A 213 12.76 -5.77 15.10
CA LEU A 213 14.09 -5.69 14.49
C LEU A 213 15.19 -6.12 15.46
N VAL A 214 15.14 -5.63 16.71
CA VAL A 214 16.14 -5.98 17.73
C VAL A 214 16.12 -7.45 18.13
N ARG A 215 14.98 -8.12 17.95
CA ARG A 215 14.83 -9.57 18.24
C ARG A 215 15.25 -10.47 17.08
N LEU A 216 15.56 -9.91 15.90
CA LEU A 216 16.00 -10.73 14.77
C LEU A 216 17.38 -11.36 15.05
N PRO A 217 17.64 -12.56 14.51
CA PRO A 217 18.91 -13.25 14.69
C PRO A 217 20.07 -12.50 14.01
N GLN A 218 21.29 -12.68 14.52
CA GLN A 218 22.49 -12.02 14.02
C GLN A 218 22.69 -12.20 12.52
N GLY A 219 22.44 -13.40 11.97
CA GLY A 219 22.57 -13.70 10.55
C GLY A 219 21.76 -12.78 9.63
N PHE A 220 20.65 -12.24 10.11
CA PHE A 220 19.87 -11.26 9.34
C PHE A 220 20.66 -9.98 9.06
N PHE A 221 21.46 -9.53 10.04
CA PHE A 221 22.26 -8.31 9.93
C PHE A 221 23.56 -8.53 9.15
N ASP A 222 24.12 -9.75 9.21
CA ASP A 222 25.36 -10.11 8.52
C ASP A 222 25.15 -10.19 6.99
N GLU A 223 23.96 -10.61 6.55
CA GLU A 223 23.61 -10.74 5.13
C GLU A 223 23.17 -9.43 4.48
N ARG A 224 22.82 -8.42 5.25
CA ARG A 224 22.20 -7.18 4.74
C ARG A 224 23.00 -5.93 5.07
N PRO A 225 23.31 -5.09 4.07
CA PRO A 225 23.94 -3.80 4.32
C PRO A 225 23.10 -2.95 5.28
N VAL A 226 23.73 -2.33 6.27
CA VAL A 226 23.06 -1.43 7.24
C VAL A 226 22.26 -0.34 6.53
N GLY A 227 22.76 0.18 5.41
CA GLY A 227 22.08 1.19 4.60
C GLY A 227 20.73 0.74 4.05
N ARG A 228 20.54 -0.56 3.75
CA ARG A 228 19.25 -1.12 3.33
C ARG A 228 18.25 -1.11 4.49
N ILE A 229 18.66 -1.49 5.70
CA ILE A 229 17.81 -1.49 6.88
C ILE A 229 17.39 -0.05 7.23
N THR A 230 18.34 0.88 7.23
CA THR A 230 18.09 2.31 7.47
C THR A 230 17.11 2.89 6.41
N TYR A 231 17.28 2.52 5.16
CA TYR A 231 16.37 2.92 4.09
C TYR A 231 14.92 2.46 4.37
N TYR A 232 14.72 1.21 4.80
CA TYR A 232 13.39 0.70 5.13
C TYR A 232 12.73 1.50 6.25
N PHE A 233 13.48 1.83 7.32
CA PHE A 233 12.98 2.68 8.40
C PHE A 233 12.54 4.06 7.91
N THR A 234 13.32 4.68 7.03
CA THR A 234 12.96 5.98 6.44
C THR A 234 11.70 5.89 5.56
N GLN A 235 11.49 4.75 4.90
CA GLN A 235 10.28 4.55 4.08
C GLN A 235 9.01 4.38 4.92
N LEU A 236 9.10 3.93 6.17
CA LEU A 236 7.95 3.82 7.07
C LEU A 236 7.31 5.20 7.34
N ASP A 237 8.10 6.27 7.43
CA ASP A 237 7.59 7.64 7.53
C ASP A 237 6.71 8.01 6.35
N ARG A 238 7.20 7.74 5.16
CA ARG A 238 6.47 8.03 3.91
C ARG A 238 5.20 7.20 3.78
N LEU A 239 5.26 5.95 4.24
CA LEU A 239 4.11 5.04 4.25
C LEU A 239 3.00 5.55 5.17
N ARG A 240 3.36 5.98 6.39
CA ARG A 240 2.44 6.60 7.34
C ARG A 240 1.79 7.86 6.76
N ASP A 241 2.62 8.81 6.28
CA ASP A 241 2.12 10.06 5.71
C ASP A 241 1.19 9.83 4.53
N PHE A 242 1.49 8.82 3.72
CA PHE A 242 0.62 8.41 2.64
C PHE A 242 -0.72 7.87 3.16
N LEU A 243 -0.70 6.89 4.07
CA LEU A 243 -1.90 6.22 4.55
C LEU A 243 -2.86 7.18 5.25
N ILE A 244 -2.35 7.91 6.25
CA ILE A 244 -3.19 8.69 7.15
C ILE A 244 -3.52 10.03 6.52
N SER A 245 -2.54 10.76 5.98
CA SER A 245 -2.78 12.12 5.50
C SER A 245 -3.33 12.19 4.07
N LYS A 246 -2.88 11.32 3.15
CA LYS A 246 -3.21 11.43 1.73
C LYS A 246 -4.30 10.47 1.28
N ALA A 247 -4.13 9.17 1.56
CA ALA A 247 -5.05 8.15 1.06
C ALA A 247 -6.45 8.29 1.69
N LEU A 248 -6.49 8.43 3.02
CA LEU A 248 -7.77 8.56 3.73
C LEU A 248 -8.49 9.87 3.35
N THR A 249 -7.76 11.00 3.25
CA THR A 249 -8.34 12.27 2.79
C THR A 249 -8.88 12.17 1.38
N ALA A 250 -8.13 11.58 0.43
CA ALA A 250 -8.57 11.42 -0.95
C ALA A 250 -9.83 10.56 -1.06
N ILE A 251 -9.92 9.47 -0.28
CA ILE A 251 -11.10 8.59 -0.25
C ILE A 251 -12.31 9.33 0.31
N LEU A 252 -12.14 10.10 1.40
CA LEU A 252 -13.22 10.88 2.00
C LEU A 252 -13.70 11.98 1.04
N ASP A 253 -12.80 12.78 0.50
CA ASP A 253 -13.14 13.89 -0.39
C ASP A 253 -13.81 13.35 -1.69
N PHE A 254 -13.36 12.20 -2.20
CA PHE A 254 -14.03 11.52 -3.31
C PHE A 254 -15.43 11.03 -2.92
N GLY A 255 -15.60 10.38 -1.76
CA GLY A 255 -16.91 9.94 -1.28
C GLY A 255 -17.89 11.09 -1.12
N PHE A 256 -17.45 12.19 -0.53
CA PHE A 256 -18.28 13.38 -0.37
C PHE A 256 -18.52 14.15 -1.67
N SER A 257 -17.70 13.98 -2.70
CA SER A 257 -17.91 14.62 -4.02
C SER A 257 -19.24 14.18 -4.69
N PHE A 258 -19.75 13.01 -4.34
CA PHE A 258 -21.08 12.55 -4.82
C PHE A 258 -22.23 13.44 -4.33
N LEU A 259 -22.09 14.10 -3.18
CA LEU A 259 -23.08 15.08 -2.73
C LEU A 259 -23.12 16.30 -3.65
N PHE A 260 -21.94 16.77 -4.10
CA PHE A 260 -21.90 17.83 -5.11
C PHE A 260 -22.52 17.39 -6.42
N VAL A 261 -22.26 16.16 -6.88
CA VAL A 261 -22.88 15.61 -8.09
C VAL A 261 -24.42 15.59 -7.96
N ALA A 262 -24.96 15.21 -6.80
CA ALA A 262 -26.41 15.20 -6.57
C ALA A 262 -27.01 16.63 -6.64
N VAL A 263 -26.34 17.63 -6.06
CA VAL A 263 -26.78 19.03 -6.12
C VAL A 263 -26.68 19.56 -7.54
N LEU A 264 -25.60 19.28 -8.25
CA LEU A 264 -25.39 19.69 -9.63
C LEU A 264 -26.44 19.06 -10.57
N TRP A 265 -26.81 17.80 -10.31
CA TRP A 265 -27.88 17.13 -11.08
C TRP A 265 -29.21 17.87 -10.92
N TRP A 266 -29.50 18.36 -9.72
CA TRP A 266 -30.73 19.13 -9.47
C TRP A 266 -30.70 20.50 -10.19
N ILE A 267 -29.53 21.15 -10.34
CA ILE A 267 -29.39 22.42 -11.03
C ILE A 267 -29.50 22.23 -12.56
N SER A 268 -28.75 21.31 -13.14
CA SER A 268 -28.74 21.02 -14.57
C SER A 268 -28.25 19.60 -14.87
N PRO A 269 -29.14 18.66 -15.22
CA PRO A 269 -28.74 17.30 -15.57
C PRO A 269 -27.76 17.25 -16.77
N THR A 270 -27.95 18.12 -17.77
CA THR A 270 -27.12 18.18 -18.98
C THR A 270 -25.66 18.50 -18.65
N LEU A 271 -25.42 19.52 -17.84
CA LEU A 271 -24.08 19.91 -17.45
C LEU A 271 -23.43 18.88 -16.50
N THR A 272 -24.26 18.23 -15.65
CA THR A 272 -23.78 17.15 -14.77
C THR A 272 -23.34 15.92 -15.57
N LEU A 273 -24.03 15.58 -16.65
CA LEU A 273 -23.61 14.49 -17.55
C LEU A 273 -22.24 14.78 -18.17
N ILE A 274 -21.94 16.04 -18.53
CA ILE A 274 -20.61 16.43 -19.02
C ILE A 274 -19.56 16.22 -17.93
N THR A 275 -19.88 16.57 -16.68
CA THR A 275 -18.95 16.31 -15.54
C THR A 275 -18.72 14.83 -15.35
N ILE A 276 -19.79 14.03 -15.35
CA ILE A 276 -19.69 12.57 -15.17
C ILE A 276 -18.96 11.91 -16.35
N SER A 277 -19.11 12.42 -17.57
CA SER A 277 -18.41 11.89 -18.75
C SER A 277 -16.88 12.05 -18.68
N SER A 278 -16.36 12.95 -17.83
CA SER A 278 -14.93 13.07 -17.57
C SER A 278 -14.38 11.93 -16.68
N LEU A 279 -15.21 11.27 -15.86
CA LEU A 279 -14.78 10.20 -14.96
C LEU A 279 -14.14 9.01 -15.70
N PRO A 280 -14.76 8.45 -16.78
CA PRO A 280 -14.12 7.41 -17.57
C PRO A 280 -12.76 7.82 -18.13
N LEU A 281 -12.57 9.10 -18.51
CA LEU A 281 -11.30 9.59 -19.02
C LEU A 281 -10.21 9.54 -17.94
N PHE A 282 -10.51 9.90 -16.69
CA PHE A 282 -9.59 9.77 -15.57
C PHE A 282 -9.25 8.30 -15.27
N ILE A 283 -10.24 7.39 -15.37
CA ILE A 283 -10.02 5.95 -15.18
C ILE A 283 -9.10 5.40 -16.28
N VAL A 284 -9.36 5.74 -17.55
CA VAL A 284 -8.51 5.33 -18.68
C VAL A 284 -7.09 5.88 -18.53
N LEU A 285 -6.94 7.13 -18.13
CA LEU A 285 -5.63 7.72 -17.84
C LEU A 285 -4.88 6.94 -16.76
N ALA A 286 -5.55 6.60 -15.66
CA ALA A 286 -4.97 5.82 -14.57
C ALA A 286 -4.55 4.41 -15.02
N LEU A 287 -5.36 3.74 -15.85
CA LEU A 287 -5.06 2.41 -16.37
C LEU A 287 -3.87 2.41 -17.34
N ILE A 288 -3.75 3.41 -18.20
CA ILE A 288 -2.62 3.55 -19.13
C ILE A 288 -1.34 3.92 -18.38
N ALA A 289 -1.44 4.77 -17.37
CA ALA A 289 -0.30 5.21 -16.57
C ALA A 289 0.31 4.10 -15.71
N ASN A 290 -0.51 3.12 -15.31
CA ASN A 290 -0.13 2.10 -14.33
C ASN A 290 1.10 1.25 -14.73
N PRO A 291 1.17 0.62 -15.92
CA PRO A 291 2.33 -0.20 -16.28
C PRO A 291 3.61 0.63 -16.47
N LEU A 292 3.49 1.86 -16.98
CA LEU A 292 4.64 2.77 -17.19
C LEU A 292 5.32 3.15 -15.87
N ILE A 293 4.53 3.38 -14.83
CA ILE A 293 5.03 3.82 -13.52
C ILE A 293 5.59 2.65 -12.70
N ASP A 294 5.01 1.46 -12.78
CA ASP A 294 5.42 0.31 -11.99
C ASP A 294 6.91 -0.06 -12.21
N ASP A 295 7.35 -0.14 -13.46
CA ASP A 295 8.75 -0.44 -13.81
C ASP A 295 9.71 0.68 -13.35
N GLN A 296 9.32 1.93 -13.57
CA GLN A 296 10.13 3.09 -13.16
C GLN A 296 10.27 3.20 -11.64
N ILE A 297 9.21 2.89 -10.88
CA ILE A 297 9.26 2.83 -9.42
C ILE A 297 10.25 1.76 -8.96
N GLY A 298 10.19 0.56 -9.56
CA GLY A 298 11.09 -0.53 -9.22
C GLY A 298 12.55 -0.12 -9.35
N ASN A 299 12.92 0.42 -10.51
CA ASN A 299 14.28 0.87 -10.82
C ASN A 299 14.72 2.03 -9.89
N THR A 300 13.86 3.01 -9.67
CA THR A 300 14.18 4.15 -8.79
C THR A 300 14.44 3.71 -7.36
N VAL A 301 13.63 2.80 -6.83
CA VAL A 301 13.79 2.28 -5.46
C VAL A 301 15.06 1.45 -5.33
N GLU A 302 15.39 0.61 -6.30
CA GLU A 302 16.60 -0.20 -6.31
C GLU A 302 17.87 0.67 -6.34
N GLU A 303 17.93 1.66 -7.23
CA GLU A 303 19.06 2.60 -7.30
C GLU A 303 19.16 3.50 -6.05
N ALA A 304 18.04 3.86 -5.42
CA ALA A 304 18.04 4.56 -4.15
C ALA A 304 18.66 3.71 -3.02
N ILE A 305 18.29 2.42 -2.93
CA ILE A 305 18.85 1.48 -1.96
C ILE A 305 20.36 1.31 -2.17
N ASN A 306 20.79 1.10 -3.43
CA ASN A 306 22.19 0.92 -3.78
C ASN A 306 23.03 2.15 -3.42
N THR A 307 22.50 3.35 -3.65
CA THR A 307 23.17 4.62 -3.32
C THR A 307 23.26 4.83 -1.80
N ASN A 308 22.16 4.62 -1.07
CA ASN A 308 22.14 4.77 0.38
C ASN A 308 23.02 3.73 1.09
N SER A 309 23.02 2.49 0.60
CA SER A 309 23.88 1.43 1.15
C SER A 309 25.36 1.79 1.00
N TYR A 310 25.76 2.25 -0.18
CA TYR A 310 27.14 2.67 -0.42
C TYR A 310 27.54 3.88 0.46
N LEU A 311 26.68 4.87 0.61
CA LEU A 311 26.93 6.01 1.48
C LEU A 311 27.14 5.59 2.95
N THR A 312 26.26 4.71 3.44
CA THR A 312 26.36 4.20 4.81
C THR A 312 27.64 3.39 5.01
N GLU A 313 27.99 2.54 4.04
CA GLU A 313 29.23 1.75 4.06
C GLU A 313 30.47 2.64 4.05
N ALA A 314 30.49 3.68 3.20
CA ALA A 314 31.58 4.65 3.13
C ALA A 314 31.77 5.41 4.46
N ILE A 315 30.67 5.82 5.11
CA ILE A 315 30.71 6.51 6.41
C ILE A 315 31.19 5.54 7.50
N THR A 316 30.69 4.32 7.53
CA THR A 316 31.09 3.30 8.50
C THR A 316 32.56 2.92 8.35
N GLY A 317 33.04 2.80 7.11
CA GLY A 317 34.45 2.50 6.77
C GLY A 317 35.35 3.73 6.64
N ILE A 318 34.99 4.89 7.18
CA ILE A 318 35.71 6.16 6.94
C ILE A 318 37.20 6.11 7.34
N GLN A 319 37.53 5.36 8.38
CA GLN A 319 38.93 5.18 8.80
C GLN A 319 39.76 4.49 7.73
N THR A 320 39.21 3.45 7.11
CA THR A 320 39.85 2.72 6.01
C THR A 320 40.02 3.61 4.79
N ILE A 321 39.01 4.38 4.42
CA ILE A 321 39.09 5.33 3.31
C ILE A 321 40.20 6.36 3.56
N LYS A 322 40.27 6.90 4.77
CA LYS A 322 41.27 7.89 5.18
C LYS A 322 42.67 7.30 5.21
N SER A 323 42.84 6.11 5.77
CA SER A 323 44.16 5.46 5.86
C SER A 323 44.74 5.09 4.48
N GLN A 324 43.87 4.83 3.49
CA GLN A 324 44.27 4.45 2.14
C GLN A 324 44.29 5.63 1.13
N ASN A 325 44.02 6.88 1.58
CA ASN A 325 43.83 8.04 0.69
C ASN A 325 42.85 7.78 -0.47
N ALA A 326 41.76 7.05 -0.19
CA ALA A 326 40.79 6.61 -1.19
C ALA A 326 39.61 7.55 -1.38
N GLU A 327 39.64 8.79 -0.84
CA GLU A 327 38.53 9.74 -0.87
C GLU A 327 38.05 10.05 -2.29
N LEU A 328 39.00 10.26 -3.20
CA LEU A 328 38.66 10.59 -4.59
C LEU A 328 37.94 9.44 -5.28
N LYS A 329 38.40 8.20 -5.07
CA LYS A 329 37.79 6.99 -5.62
C LYS A 329 36.38 6.80 -5.05
N THR A 330 36.23 6.95 -3.72
CA THR A 330 34.94 6.84 -3.03
C THR A 330 33.95 7.90 -3.52
N ARG A 331 34.40 9.13 -3.71
CA ARG A 331 33.58 10.21 -4.27
C ARG A 331 33.08 9.89 -5.68
N TRP A 332 33.96 9.39 -6.57
CA TRP A 332 33.59 9.06 -7.94
C TRP A 332 32.60 7.89 -8.00
N GLU A 333 32.81 6.86 -7.19
CA GLU A 333 31.89 5.74 -7.11
C GLU A 333 30.50 6.17 -6.59
N PHE A 334 30.46 7.01 -5.54
CA PHE A 334 29.21 7.60 -5.07
C PHE A 334 28.54 8.44 -6.17
N GLN A 335 29.31 9.27 -6.87
CA GLN A 335 28.77 10.10 -7.94
C GLN A 335 28.18 9.26 -9.07
N ASN A 336 28.80 8.14 -9.45
CA ASN A 336 28.29 7.23 -10.46
C ASN A 336 26.97 6.58 -10.05
N ARG A 337 26.86 6.12 -8.80
CA ARG A 337 25.65 5.51 -8.25
C ARG A 337 24.53 6.55 -8.12
N TYR A 338 24.86 7.71 -7.57
CA TYR A 338 23.91 8.81 -7.42
C TYR A 338 23.40 9.33 -8.77
N SER A 339 24.24 9.39 -9.78
CA SER A 339 23.85 9.79 -11.14
C SER A 339 22.84 8.80 -11.76
N ARG A 340 23.02 7.49 -11.53
CA ARG A 340 22.03 6.47 -11.96
C ARG A 340 20.70 6.65 -11.24
N PHE A 341 20.74 6.80 -9.92
CA PHE A 341 19.54 7.08 -9.12
C PHE A 341 18.80 8.32 -9.62
N ILE A 342 19.50 9.45 -9.82
CA ILE A 342 18.90 10.68 -10.33
C ILE A 342 18.33 10.49 -11.73
N GLY A 343 18.97 9.68 -12.58
CA GLY A 343 18.47 9.37 -13.92
C GLY A 343 17.12 8.63 -13.86
N GLU A 344 16.98 7.62 -13.00
CA GLU A 344 15.72 6.88 -12.84
C GLU A 344 14.65 7.72 -12.12
N ASP A 345 15.01 8.48 -11.09
CA ASP A 345 14.11 9.40 -10.39
C ASP A 345 13.57 10.50 -11.33
N TYR A 346 14.42 11.02 -12.22
CA TYR A 346 14.00 11.97 -13.24
C TYR A 346 12.96 11.38 -14.21
N LYS A 347 13.18 10.15 -14.71
CA LYS A 347 12.22 9.46 -15.58
C LYS A 347 10.86 9.30 -14.89
N LEU A 348 10.88 8.82 -13.63
CA LEU A 348 9.68 8.65 -12.82
C LEU A 348 8.95 9.99 -12.60
N LYS A 349 9.68 11.05 -12.26
CA LYS A 349 9.12 12.40 -12.08
C LYS A 349 8.51 12.94 -13.36
N VAL A 350 9.22 12.86 -14.50
CA VAL A 350 8.69 13.30 -15.79
C VAL A 350 7.41 12.56 -16.16
N SER A 351 7.37 11.24 -15.98
CA SER A 351 6.16 10.46 -16.23
C SER A 351 5.01 10.86 -15.29
N SER A 352 5.30 11.05 -14.00
CA SER A 352 4.31 11.47 -13.02
C SER A 352 3.75 12.87 -13.31
N GLU A 353 4.61 13.84 -13.63
CA GLU A 353 4.21 15.19 -13.99
C GLU A 353 3.39 15.22 -15.30
N THR A 354 3.77 14.41 -16.29
CA THR A 354 3.02 14.28 -17.54
C THR A 354 1.61 13.76 -17.30
N ILE A 355 1.46 12.74 -16.44
CA ILE A 355 0.14 12.19 -16.09
C ILE A 355 -0.70 13.22 -15.33
N GLN A 356 -0.10 13.98 -14.42
CA GLN A 356 -0.79 15.07 -13.73
C GLN A 356 -1.22 16.18 -14.67
N ALA A 357 -0.35 16.56 -15.63
CA ALA A 357 -0.67 17.54 -16.65
C ALA A 357 -1.84 17.07 -17.53
N LEU A 358 -1.87 15.79 -17.93
CA LEU A 358 -2.99 15.21 -18.67
C LEU A 358 -4.27 15.19 -17.83
N ALA A 359 -4.20 14.84 -16.56
CA ALA A 359 -5.37 14.87 -15.66
C ALA A 359 -5.92 16.32 -15.53
N LYS A 360 -5.03 17.30 -15.35
CA LYS A 360 -5.41 18.70 -15.33
C LYS A 360 -6.03 19.15 -16.66
N PHE A 361 -5.46 18.76 -17.79
CA PHE A 361 -5.99 19.04 -19.12
C PHE A 361 -7.42 18.48 -19.29
N ILE A 362 -7.67 17.23 -18.86
CA ILE A 362 -9.03 16.64 -18.89
C ILE A 362 -10.00 17.49 -18.06
N SER A 363 -9.56 17.94 -16.87
CA SER A 363 -10.38 18.80 -16.00
C SER A 363 -10.70 20.15 -16.67
N GLU A 364 -9.70 20.81 -17.26
CA GLU A 364 -9.87 22.09 -17.94
C GLU A 364 -10.76 21.95 -19.19
N LEU A 365 -10.57 20.89 -19.97
CA LEU A 365 -11.43 20.58 -21.12
C LEU A 365 -12.89 20.37 -20.69
N THR A 366 -13.11 19.67 -19.58
CA THR A 366 -14.45 19.48 -19.01
C THR A 366 -15.07 20.81 -18.60
N GLN A 367 -14.31 21.71 -17.99
CA GLN A 367 -14.79 23.04 -17.60
C GLN A 367 -15.12 23.91 -18.80
N ILE A 368 -14.30 23.86 -19.88
CA ILE A 368 -14.58 24.56 -21.13
C ILE A 368 -15.86 24.01 -21.78
N ALA A 369 -16.02 22.69 -21.85
CA ALA A 369 -17.21 22.06 -22.39
C ALA A 369 -18.47 22.47 -21.62
N GLN A 370 -18.40 22.49 -20.28
CA GLN A 370 -19.49 22.97 -19.42
C GLN A 370 -19.84 24.43 -19.71
N MET A 371 -18.82 25.28 -19.91
CA MET A 371 -19.04 26.70 -20.22
C MET A 371 -19.73 26.90 -21.56
N VAL A 372 -19.27 26.21 -22.61
CA VAL A 372 -19.85 26.28 -23.95
C VAL A 372 -21.30 25.79 -23.95
N VAL A 373 -21.56 24.61 -23.40
CA VAL A 373 -22.91 24.06 -23.32
C VAL A 373 -23.78 24.88 -22.37
N GLY A 374 -23.23 25.39 -21.27
CA GLY A 374 -23.95 26.25 -20.35
C GLY A 374 -24.42 27.56 -21.01
N ILE A 375 -23.56 28.23 -21.79
CA ILE A 375 -23.94 29.43 -22.57
C ILE A 375 -25.04 29.09 -23.61
N TYR A 376 -24.92 27.93 -24.26
CA TYR A 376 -25.98 27.45 -25.19
C TYR A 376 -27.32 27.24 -24.49
N LEU A 377 -27.34 26.64 -23.29
CA LEU A 377 -28.55 26.46 -22.47
C LEU A 377 -29.13 27.80 -22.00
N ILE A 378 -28.29 28.77 -21.69
CA ILE A 378 -28.72 30.15 -21.34
C ILE A 378 -29.41 30.81 -22.53
N SER A 379 -28.85 30.68 -23.76
CA SER A 379 -29.45 31.24 -24.95
C SER A 379 -30.83 30.63 -25.27
N LYS A 380 -31.08 29.42 -24.86
CA LYS A 380 -32.39 28.74 -24.92
C LYS A 380 -33.35 29.09 -23.79
N GLY A 381 -32.90 29.79 -22.76
CA GLY A 381 -33.69 30.10 -21.58
C GLY A 381 -33.84 28.92 -20.60
N GLU A 382 -33.10 27.83 -20.78
CA GLU A 382 -33.14 26.61 -19.95
C GLU A 382 -32.24 26.71 -18.72
N LEU A 383 -31.29 27.67 -18.69
CA LEU A 383 -30.33 27.86 -17.60
C LEU A 383 -30.17 29.35 -17.31
N THR A 384 -29.93 29.69 -16.03
CA THR A 384 -29.60 31.06 -15.62
C THR A 384 -28.08 31.27 -15.56
N ILE A 385 -27.62 32.53 -15.69
CA ILE A 385 -26.22 32.87 -15.52
C ILE A 385 -25.71 32.47 -14.14
N GLY A 386 -26.51 32.70 -13.09
CA GLY A 386 -26.18 32.30 -11.73
C GLY A 386 -25.97 30.80 -11.58
N ALA A 387 -26.82 30.00 -12.24
CA ALA A 387 -26.66 28.54 -12.27
C ALA A 387 -25.35 28.10 -12.91
N LEU A 388 -24.93 28.74 -14.00
CA LEU A 388 -23.67 28.43 -14.66
C LEU A 388 -22.45 28.73 -13.77
N PHE A 389 -22.45 29.87 -13.05
CA PHE A 389 -21.37 30.20 -12.12
C PHE A 389 -21.36 29.26 -10.91
N ALA A 390 -22.49 28.92 -10.34
CA ALA A 390 -22.59 27.93 -9.26
C ALA A 390 -22.07 26.57 -9.73
N PHE A 391 -22.44 26.18 -10.95
CA PHE A 391 -21.98 24.91 -11.55
C PHE A 391 -20.46 24.89 -11.73
N ARG A 392 -19.85 26.00 -12.19
CA ARG A 392 -18.38 26.12 -12.32
C ARG A 392 -17.67 25.93 -10.98
N ILE A 393 -18.14 26.56 -9.91
CA ILE A 393 -17.50 26.53 -8.59
C ILE A 393 -17.65 25.13 -7.97
N MET A 394 -18.88 24.58 -8.00
CA MET A 394 -19.15 23.26 -7.44
C MET A 394 -18.57 22.13 -8.32
N GLY A 395 -18.51 22.30 -9.64
CA GLY A 395 -17.87 21.36 -10.56
C GLY A 395 -16.39 21.13 -10.24
N GLY A 396 -15.66 22.16 -9.85
CA GLY A 396 -14.28 22.04 -9.36
C GLY A 396 -14.15 21.16 -8.12
N ARG A 397 -15.18 21.14 -7.26
CA ARG A 397 -15.24 20.25 -6.08
C ARG A 397 -15.54 18.78 -6.43
N VAL A 398 -15.95 18.50 -7.67
CA VAL A 398 -16.10 17.13 -8.20
C VAL A 398 -14.81 16.69 -8.90
N THR A 399 -14.26 17.52 -9.79
CA THR A 399 -13.07 17.16 -10.57
C THR A 399 -11.78 17.20 -9.75
N GLY A 400 -11.68 18.05 -8.72
CA GLY A 400 -10.52 18.14 -7.84
C GLY A 400 -10.16 16.80 -7.15
N PRO A 401 -11.08 16.16 -6.43
CA PRO A 401 -10.86 14.83 -5.84
C PRO A 401 -10.48 13.75 -6.86
N MET A 402 -10.92 13.86 -8.12
CA MET A 402 -10.52 12.93 -9.18
C MET A 402 -9.02 13.04 -9.52
N ILE A 403 -8.54 14.28 -9.69
CA ILE A 403 -7.10 14.52 -9.89
C ILE A 403 -6.31 14.03 -8.69
N GLN A 404 -6.79 14.29 -7.48
CA GLN A 404 -6.17 13.83 -6.25
C GLN A 404 -6.13 12.29 -6.16
N LEU A 405 -7.16 11.59 -6.61
CA LEU A 405 -7.16 10.12 -6.66
C LEU A 405 -6.10 9.59 -7.63
N VAL A 406 -5.92 10.20 -8.81
CA VAL A 406 -4.86 9.81 -9.75
C VAL A 406 -3.49 9.94 -9.09
N GLN A 407 -3.22 11.07 -8.41
CA GLN A 407 -1.97 11.29 -7.68
C GLN A 407 -1.80 10.30 -6.50
N THR A 408 -2.88 10.06 -5.76
CA THR A 408 -2.89 9.12 -4.63
C THR A 408 -2.64 7.70 -5.10
N TRP A 409 -3.18 7.31 -6.26
CA TRP A 409 -2.93 6.00 -6.86
C TRP A 409 -1.45 5.79 -7.20
N GLN A 410 -0.79 6.78 -7.80
CA GLN A 410 0.65 6.72 -8.08
C GLN A 410 1.46 6.55 -6.78
N GLN A 411 1.14 7.35 -5.76
CA GLN A 411 1.79 7.24 -4.45
C GLN A 411 1.49 5.88 -3.78
N PHE A 412 0.28 5.35 -3.93
CA PHE A 412 -0.06 4.01 -3.46
C PHE A 412 0.85 2.95 -4.05
N LYS A 413 1.16 3.02 -5.35
CA LYS A 413 2.08 2.09 -6.00
C LYS A 413 3.49 2.18 -5.43
N ILE A 414 4.02 3.41 -5.27
CA ILE A 414 5.34 3.64 -4.67
C ILE A 414 5.38 3.07 -3.25
N GLN A 415 4.37 3.37 -2.43
CA GLN A 415 4.33 2.91 -1.05
C GLN A 415 4.07 1.40 -0.94
N SER A 416 3.32 0.81 -1.86
CA SER A 416 3.10 -0.64 -1.93
C SER A 416 4.40 -1.40 -2.20
N ARG A 417 5.28 -0.86 -3.05
CA ARG A 417 6.62 -1.40 -3.28
C ARG A 417 7.49 -1.30 -2.03
N ASN A 418 7.48 -0.14 -1.38
CA ASN A 418 8.20 0.07 -0.12
C ASN A 418 7.67 -0.84 1.01
N LEU A 419 6.36 -1.06 1.08
CA LEU A 419 5.73 -1.98 2.01
C LEU A 419 6.24 -3.42 1.82
N THR A 420 6.35 -3.88 0.58
CA THR A 420 6.87 -5.22 0.27
C THR A 420 8.31 -5.38 0.75
N LEU A 421 9.13 -4.34 0.62
CA LEU A 421 10.51 -4.34 1.11
C LEU A 421 10.58 -4.32 2.65
N ALA A 422 9.70 -3.56 3.32
CA ALA A 422 9.61 -3.54 4.78
C ALA A 422 9.03 -4.85 5.35
N ALA A 423 8.21 -5.57 4.58
CA ALA A 423 7.67 -6.88 4.96
C ALA A 423 8.77 -7.91 5.23
N ASP A 424 9.89 -7.83 4.54
CA ASP A 424 11.05 -8.69 4.76
C ASP A 424 11.65 -8.57 6.19
N VAL A 425 11.44 -7.44 6.85
CA VAL A 425 11.84 -7.20 8.26
C VAL A 425 10.76 -7.63 9.24
N VAL A 426 9.48 -7.37 8.90
CA VAL A 426 8.35 -7.52 9.84
C VAL A 426 7.77 -8.94 9.83
N ASP A 427 7.81 -9.63 8.70
CA ASP A 427 7.18 -10.95 8.51
C ASP A 427 8.10 -12.12 8.88
N ARG A 428 9.37 -11.85 9.22
CA ARG A 428 10.25 -12.91 9.75
C ARG A 428 9.85 -13.26 11.17
N PRO A 429 9.73 -14.57 11.47
CA PRO A 429 9.40 -15.09 12.82
C PRO A 429 10.52 -14.85 13.82
#